data_1e932f5b0d5aa9d9e1dd0d8fe3a8fb7b
#
_entry.id   1e932f5b0d5aa9d9e1dd0d8fe3a8fb7b
#
_cell.length_a   1.000
_cell.length_b   1.000
_cell.length_c   1.000
_cell.angle_alpha   90.00
_cell.angle_beta   90.00
_cell.angle_gamma   90.00
#
_symmetry.space_group_name_H-M   'P 1'
#
loop_
_entity.id
_entity.type
_entity.pdbx_description
1 polymer ?
#
loop_
_entity_poly.entity_id
_entity_poly.type
_entity_poly.pdbx_seq_one_letter_code
_entity_poly.pdbx_strand_id
1 'polypeptide(L)'
;MGFCVVVNVIAFPDRQIAGDKQTAKSGILAALDIGSSKISCMIGELRGPRARGQSDLRSNLRVVGFGQTASRGIKSGAVVDVAEAECAIRLAVDAAERSAQISIHSITVALSGGRPATATHTGHVMTQTGIVGPRDVEAALMRALGHADTQGRPILHLHPVNHALDNVTGIGRPLGLHGAELQADVGITTVDHAYLRNIALAVGRAHLEPSNFVLASYAAGKSALTADERALGSVVIEIGGSVTSLAFIRHDKLVAAESFNMGGQLLTNDVAHGLSTSIAHAERMKTLFGTAIEGGHDEREMLAVPLLGEKGTDSVQHVAKGFLTRILVARLEEIFEHCAKRLASPAFAQSAGTRVVLTGGGSLMPGLAEFAARVLNRTVRVGFSTALNGMSEHQRHAGFTVLSGALLHAARPDPHYALPEKAWNALAEARMGYARRLGRWLAEAL
;
A
#
# COMPACT_ATOMS: atom_id res chain seq x y z
N MET A 1 -8.06 29.23 26.24
CA MET A 1 -8.14 27.78 26.49
C MET A 1 -7.60 27.10 25.24
N GLY A 2 -6.31 26.69 25.30
CA GLY A 2 -5.65 26.02 24.17
C GLY A 2 -6.06 24.57 24.12
N PHE A 3 -6.79 24.16 23.09
CA PHE A 3 -7.02 22.76 22.77
C PHE A 3 -5.72 22.17 22.25
N CYS A 4 -5.07 21.38 23.08
CA CYS A 4 -3.93 20.57 22.65
C CYS A 4 -4.49 19.40 21.80
N VAL A 5 -4.45 19.53 20.48
CA VAL A 5 -4.82 18.44 19.57
C VAL A 5 -3.75 17.35 19.71
N VAL A 6 -4.09 16.25 20.37
CA VAL A 6 -3.22 15.09 20.51
C VAL A 6 -3.21 14.35 19.18
N VAL A 7 -2.23 14.64 18.33
CA VAL A 7 -2.00 13.91 17.08
C VAL A 7 -1.35 12.57 17.43
N ASN A 8 -2.11 11.48 17.36
CA ASN A 8 -1.61 10.13 17.57
C ASN A 8 -0.80 9.65 16.34
N VAL A 9 0.50 9.80 16.40
CA VAL A 9 1.44 9.28 15.39
C VAL A 9 2.15 8.05 15.94
N ILE A 10 2.28 7.01 15.13
CA ILE A 10 2.98 5.79 15.56
C ILE A 10 4.47 6.07 15.64
N ALA A 11 5.05 5.78 16.81
CA ALA A 11 6.48 5.86 17.02
C ALA A 11 7.15 4.58 16.52
N PHE A 12 8.17 4.77 15.70
CA PHE A 12 9.13 3.73 15.36
C PHE A 12 10.44 4.05 16.09
N PRO A 13 11.25 3.04 16.50
CA PRO A 13 12.48 3.29 17.21
C PRO A 13 13.44 4.17 16.41
N ASP A 14 14.27 4.87 17.13
CA ASP A 14 15.16 5.93 16.67
C ASP A 14 15.89 5.63 15.36
N ARG A 15 15.46 6.28 14.28
CA ARG A 15 16.43 6.70 13.27
C ARG A 15 16.91 8.08 13.69
N GLN A 16 18.18 8.18 14.10
CA GLN A 16 18.84 9.45 14.33
C GLN A 16 18.57 10.39 13.16
N ILE A 17 17.88 11.47 13.45
CA ILE A 17 17.69 12.60 12.54
C ILE A 17 19.04 13.34 12.55
N ALA A 18 19.95 12.90 11.68
CA ALA A 18 21.15 13.66 11.43
C ALA A 18 20.83 14.62 10.29
N GLY A 19 20.97 15.89 10.58
CA GLY A 19 20.98 16.93 9.55
C GLY A 19 21.98 16.62 8.45
N ASP A 20 21.60 16.88 7.26
CA ASP A 20 22.25 17.12 5.96
C ASP A 20 23.60 16.46 5.58
N LYS A 21 24.14 15.52 6.36
CA LYS A 21 25.38 14.76 6.06
C LYS A 21 25.29 13.30 6.43
N GLN A 22 24.23 12.59 6.05
CA GLN A 22 24.26 11.13 6.09
C GLN A 22 24.59 10.55 4.73
N THR A 23 25.86 10.25 4.51
CA THR A 23 26.27 9.15 3.65
C THR A 23 25.55 7.90 4.14
N ALA A 24 24.55 7.45 3.38
CA ALA A 24 23.83 6.24 3.70
C ALA A 24 24.81 5.09 3.70
N LYS A 25 25.02 4.49 4.86
CA LYS A 25 25.72 3.22 4.99
C LYS A 25 24.95 2.17 4.19
N SER A 26 25.66 1.36 3.40
CA SER A 26 25.13 0.12 2.85
C SER A 26 24.44 -0.66 3.97
N GLY A 27 23.24 -1.17 3.72
CA GLY A 27 22.46 -1.83 4.76
C GLY A 27 21.51 -2.86 4.22
N ILE A 28 21.18 -3.83 5.07
CA ILE A 28 20.13 -4.80 4.81
C ILE A 28 18.79 -4.17 5.14
N LEU A 29 17.84 -4.33 4.24
CA LEU A 29 16.47 -3.87 4.33
C LEU A 29 15.53 -5.04 4.15
N ALA A 30 14.41 -5.04 4.86
CA ALA A 30 13.39 -6.07 4.70
C ALA A 30 11.99 -5.45 4.54
N ALA A 31 11.18 -6.10 3.75
CA ALA A 31 9.78 -5.76 3.54
C ALA A 31 8.90 -6.99 3.72
N LEU A 32 7.73 -6.79 4.34
CA LEU A 32 6.71 -7.81 4.59
C LEU A 32 5.38 -7.34 4.02
N ASP A 33 4.78 -8.16 3.19
CA ASP A 33 3.41 -8.01 2.72
C ASP A 33 2.52 -9.03 3.41
N ILE A 34 1.62 -8.56 4.28
CA ILE A 34 0.68 -9.39 5.03
C ILE A 34 -0.66 -9.38 4.30
N GLY A 35 -0.77 -10.20 3.27
CA GLY A 35 -2.01 -10.35 2.49
C GLY A 35 -2.95 -11.41 3.06
N SER A 36 -4.21 -11.41 2.60
CA SER A 36 -5.21 -12.41 3.02
C SER A 36 -5.07 -13.77 2.29
N SER A 37 -4.34 -13.81 1.18
CA SER A 37 -4.07 -15.05 0.42
C SER A 37 -2.69 -15.61 0.70
N LYS A 38 -1.70 -14.74 0.79
CA LYS A 38 -0.30 -15.06 1.03
C LYS A 38 0.36 -14.04 1.91
N ILE A 39 1.38 -14.46 2.65
CA ILE A 39 2.34 -13.59 3.34
C ILE A 39 3.67 -13.73 2.62
N SER A 40 4.30 -12.61 2.28
CA SER A 40 5.55 -12.61 1.52
C SER A 40 6.58 -11.67 2.16
N CYS A 41 7.82 -12.13 2.26
CA CYS A 41 8.96 -11.37 2.76
C CYS A 41 10.02 -11.22 1.67
N MET A 42 10.60 -10.03 1.58
CA MET A 42 11.71 -9.75 0.66
C MET A 42 12.82 -9.03 1.40
N ILE A 43 14.04 -9.53 1.26
CA ILE A 43 15.25 -8.94 1.84
C ILE A 43 16.07 -8.34 0.71
N GLY A 44 16.49 -7.10 0.89
CA GLY A 44 17.29 -6.35 -0.07
C GLY A 44 18.57 -5.80 0.56
N GLU A 45 19.63 -5.77 -0.23
CA GLU A 45 20.90 -5.12 0.09
C GLU A 45 20.96 -3.77 -0.65
N LEU A 46 21.06 -2.67 0.10
CA LEU A 46 21.29 -1.35 -0.47
C LEU A 46 22.80 -1.09 -0.54
N ARG A 47 23.34 -0.90 -1.75
CA ARG A 47 24.76 -0.64 -2.01
C ARG A 47 24.99 0.83 -2.29
N GLY A 48 26.01 1.38 -1.65
CA GLY A 48 26.43 2.78 -1.85
C GLY A 48 25.57 3.83 -1.13
N PRO A 49 25.89 5.12 -1.31
CA PRO A 49 25.13 6.20 -0.69
C PRO A 49 23.69 6.22 -1.18
N ARG A 50 22.76 6.58 -0.31
CA ARG A 50 21.34 6.73 -0.69
C ARG A 50 21.25 7.70 -1.86
N ALA A 51 20.86 7.16 -3.01
CA ALA A 51 20.81 7.91 -4.24
C ALA A 51 19.81 9.08 -4.14
N ARG A 52 20.16 10.21 -4.75
CA ARG A 52 19.31 11.42 -4.77
C ARG A 52 18.08 11.27 -5.66
N GLY A 53 18.04 10.27 -6.55
CA GLY A 53 16.95 10.00 -7.51
C GLY A 53 16.36 8.59 -7.36
N GLN A 54 15.15 8.37 -7.90
CA GLN A 54 14.52 7.04 -7.88
C GLN A 54 15.19 6.04 -8.84
N SER A 55 15.70 6.51 -9.97
CA SER A 55 16.44 5.68 -10.94
C SER A 55 17.67 5.05 -10.31
N ASP A 56 18.41 5.84 -9.54
CA ASP A 56 19.63 5.39 -8.88
C ASP A 56 19.33 4.43 -7.72
N LEU A 57 18.20 4.60 -7.02
CA LEU A 57 17.78 3.72 -5.93
C LEU A 57 17.53 2.29 -6.43
N ARG A 58 16.87 2.17 -7.58
CA ARG A 58 16.53 0.86 -8.18
C ARG A 58 17.79 0.10 -8.62
N SER A 59 18.80 0.81 -9.12
CA SER A 59 20.09 0.23 -9.50
C SER A 59 20.94 -0.18 -8.31
N ASN A 60 20.81 0.53 -7.18
CA ASN A 60 21.61 0.29 -5.97
C ASN A 60 20.96 -0.71 -5.00
N LEU A 61 19.67 -1.03 -5.17
CA LEU A 61 18.94 -2.00 -4.36
C LEU A 61 18.93 -3.37 -5.04
N ARG A 62 19.52 -4.36 -4.37
CA ARG A 62 19.56 -5.76 -4.83
C ARG A 62 18.74 -6.63 -3.90
N VAL A 63 17.82 -7.40 -4.43
CA VAL A 63 17.10 -8.45 -3.71
C VAL A 63 18.05 -9.62 -3.49
N VAL A 64 18.21 -10.03 -2.23
CA VAL A 64 19.09 -11.12 -1.80
C VAL A 64 18.33 -12.27 -1.17
N GLY A 65 17.09 -12.05 -0.71
CA GLY A 65 16.26 -13.08 -0.13
C GLY A 65 14.79 -12.89 -0.43
N PHE A 66 14.08 -13.99 -0.56
CA PHE A 66 12.64 -14.03 -0.77
C PHE A 66 12.04 -15.25 -0.08
N GLY A 67 10.90 -15.03 0.58
CA GLY A 67 10.10 -16.08 1.20
C GLY A 67 8.61 -15.80 1.07
N GLN A 68 7.83 -16.84 0.92
CA GLN A 68 6.37 -16.76 0.80
C GLN A 68 5.72 -17.98 1.43
N THR A 69 4.57 -17.74 2.06
CA THR A 69 3.71 -18.80 2.59
C THR A 69 2.24 -18.48 2.35
N ALA A 70 1.37 -19.49 2.41
CA ALA A 70 -0.07 -19.28 2.45
C ALA A 70 -0.45 -18.49 3.71
N SER A 71 -1.34 -17.52 3.57
CA SER A 71 -1.79 -16.71 4.69
C SER A 71 -2.69 -17.51 5.62
N ARG A 72 -2.44 -17.39 6.92
CA ARG A 72 -3.28 -17.91 8.00
C ARG A 72 -3.48 -16.84 9.05
N GLY A 73 -4.60 -16.90 9.78
CA GLY A 73 -4.92 -15.92 10.82
C GLY A 73 -5.25 -14.51 10.29
N ILE A 74 -5.33 -14.31 8.97
CA ILE A 74 -5.65 -13.03 8.32
C ILE A 74 -6.95 -13.17 7.52
N LYS A 75 -7.93 -12.30 7.79
CA LYS A 75 -9.19 -12.23 7.04
C LYS A 75 -9.50 -10.78 6.72
N SER A 76 -9.88 -10.50 5.46
CA SER A 76 -10.16 -9.14 4.99
C SER A 76 -9.06 -8.12 5.34
N GLY A 77 -7.80 -8.55 5.22
CA GLY A 77 -6.61 -7.77 5.54
C GLY A 77 -6.32 -7.60 7.03
N ALA A 78 -7.21 -8.04 7.95
CA ALA A 78 -7.04 -7.89 9.38
C ALA A 78 -6.62 -9.20 10.07
N VAL A 79 -5.85 -9.11 11.15
CA VAL A 79 -5.50 -10.24 12.01
C VAL A 79 -6.76 -10.69 12.76
N VAL A 80 -7.17 -11.94 12.56
CA VAL A 80 -8.30 -12.59 13.26
C VAL A 80 -7.83 -13.69 14.20
N ASP A 81 -6.63 -14.23 13.97
CA ASP A 81 -5.93 -15.14 14.86
C ASP A 81 -4.45 -14.77 14.89
N VAL A 82 -3.98 -14.33 16.05
CA VAL A 82 -2.61 -13.81 16.21
C VAL A 82 -1.59 -14.95 16.13
N ALA A 83 -1.89 -16.12 16.66
CA ALA A 83 -0.96 -17.25 16.69
C ALA A 83 -0.75 -17.83 15.28
N GLU A 84 -1.83 -18.00 14.53
CA GLU A 84 -1.75 -18.45 13.14
C GLU A 84 -1.04 -17.41 12.25
N ALA A 85 -1.29 -16.11 12.47
CA ALA A 85 -0.64 -15.03 11.74
C ALA A 85 0.87 -14.98 12.07
N GLU A 86 1.25 -15.09 13.33
CA GLU A 86 2.65 -15.19 13.79
C GLU A 86 3.37 -16.35 13.09
N CYS A 87 2.77 -17.55 13.12
CA CYS A 87 3.35 -18.73 12.49
C CYS A 87 3.57 -18.52 10.99
N ALA A 88 2.57 -17.97 10.28
CA ALA A 88 2.68 -17.71 8.85
C ALA A 88 3.73 -16.61 8.54
N ILE A 89 3.82 -15.55 9.36
CA ILE A 89 4.86 -14.53 9.23
C ILE A 89 6.25 -15.14 9.40
N ARG A 90 6.47 -15.94 10.45
CA ARG A 90 7.76 -16.63 10.69
C ARG A 90 8.16 -17.48 9.50
N LEU A 91 7.26 -18.31 8.98
CA LEU A 91 7.56 -19.18 7.84
C LEU A 91 8.01 -18.39 6.60
N ALA A 92 7.35 -17.26 6.30
CA ALA A 92 7.73 -16.40 5.19
C ALA A 92 9.10 -15.73 5.43
N VAL A 93 9.35 -15.25 6.65
CA VAL A 93 10.61 -14.60 7.02
C VAL A 93 11.76 -15.59 7.05
N ASP A 94 11.60 -16.75 7.69
CA ASP A 94 12.61 -17.80 7.74
C ASP A 94 13.02 -18.28 6.33
N ALA A 95 12.05 -18.36 5.40
CA ALA A 95 12.35 -18.71 4.01
C ALA A 95 13.18 -17.61 3.33
N ALA A 96 12.87 -16.32 3.58
CA ALA A 96 13.63 -15.19 3.05
C ALA A 96 15.05 -15.13 3.63
N GLU A 97 15.20 -15.32 4.95
CA GLU A 97 16.48 -15.34 5.65
C GLU A 97 17.38 -16.50 5.16
N ARG A 98 16.82 -17.69 5.04
CA ARG A 98 17.55 -18.84 4.45
C ARG A 98 18.01 -18.58 3.02
N SER A 99 17.16 -17.95 2.20
CA SER A 99 17.51 -17.56 0.83
C SER A 99 18.61 -16.52 0.79
N ALA A 100 18.59 -15.55 1.73
CA ALA A 100 19.57 -14.48 1.84
C ALA A 100 20.85 -14.89 2.58
N GLN A 101 20.80 -15.93 3.41
CA GLN A 101 21.81 -16.28 4.43
C GLN A 101 22.09 -15.12 5.41
N ILE A 102 21.05 -14.35 5.73
CA ILE A 102 21.11 -13.17 6.59
C ILE A 102 19.91 -13.18 7.52
N SER A 103 20.12 -12.96 8.82
CA SER A 103 19.03 -12.74 9.79
C SER A 103 18.65 -11.27 9.86
N ILE A 104 17.34 -11.00 9.99
CA ILE A 104 16.78 -9.65 10.09
C ILE A 104 16.12 -9.45 11.44
N HIS A 105 16.17 -8.22 11.96
CA HIS A 105 15.53 -7.84 13.23
C HIS A 105 14.45 -6.78 13.02
N SER A 106 14.53 -6.01 11.93
CA SER A 106 13.57 -4.95 11.63
C SER A 106 13.02 -5.09 10.22
N ILE A 107 11.75 -4.71 10.04
CA ILE A 107 11.04 -4.93 8.79
C ILE A 107 10.05 -3.79 8.49
N THR A 108 9.93 -3.41 7.23
CA THR A 108 8.86 -2.52 6.75
C THR A 108 7.64 -3.35 6.37
N VAL A 109 6.48 -3.01 6.92
CA VAL A 109 5.24 -3.77 6.77
C VAL A 109 4.27 -3.04 5.84
N ALA A 110 3.79 -3.73 4.80
CA ALA A 110 2.73 -3.24 3.94
C ALA A 110 1.35 -3.55 4.53
N LEU A 111 0.43 -2.59 4.48
CA LEU A 111 -0.91 -2.65 5.04
C LEU A 111 -1.95 -2.60 3.92
N SER A 112 -2.69 -3.70 3.72
CA SER A 112 -3.75 -3.78 2.71
C SER A 112 -5.12 -3.30 3.20
N GLY A 113 -5.36 -3.35 4.52
CA GLY A 113 -6.63 -3.00 5.18
C GLY A 113 -6.52 -1.77 6.08
N GLY A 114 -7.36 -1.75 7.15
CA GLY A 114 -7.35 -0.71 8.18
C GLY A 114 -8.11 0.55 7.80
N ARG A 115 -8.97 0.49 6.78
CA ARG A 115 -9.83 1.60 6.34
C ARG A 115 -9.06 2.91 6.25
N PRO A 116 -8.03 3.01 5.38
CA PRO A 116 -7.27 4.24 5.23
C PRO A 116 -8.20 5.38 4.84
N ALA A 117 -7.97 6.55 5.42
CA ALA A 117 -8.66 7.79 5.08
C ALA A 117 -7.63 8.90 4.93
N THR A 118 -7.70 9.62 3.83
CA THR A 118 -6.82 10.76 3.55
C THR A 118 -7.61 12.05 3.59
N ALA A 119 -7.12 13.04 4.34
CA ALA A 119 -7.65 14.39 4.37
C ALA A 119 -6.52 15.38 4.11
N THR A 120 -6.82 16.46 3.39
CA THR A 120 -5.89 17.56 3.17
C THR A 120 -6.26 18.72 4.10
N HIS A 121 -5.27 19.21 4.84
CA HIS A 121 -5.41 20.33 5.75
C HIS A 121 -4.53 21.47 5.29
N THR A 122 -5.06 22.68 5.36
CA THR A 122 -4.40 23.89 4.88
C THR A 122 -3.99 24.79 6.04
N GLY A 123 -2.77 25.29 5.98
CA GLY A 123 -2.28 26.30 6.91
C GLY A 123 -1.83 27.56 6.17
N HIS A 124 -2.20 28.72 6.69
CA HIS A 124 -1.87 30.03 6.12
C HIS A 124 -0.98 30.82 7.07
N VAL A 125 0.03 31.51 6.54
CA VAL A 125 0.94 32.36 7.30
C VAL A 125 1.32 33.58 6.50
N MET A 126 1.29 34.78 7.15
CA MET A 126 1.92 35.97 6.57
C MET A 126 3.44 35.85 6.70
N THR A 127 4.15 36.14 5.63
CA THR A 127 5.63 36.17 5.64
C THR A 127 6.13 37.36 6.47
N GLN A 128 7.19 37.13 7.25
CA GLN A 128 7.68 38.17 8.16
C GLN A 128 8.43 39.28 7.43
N THR A 129 9.06 38.98 6.31
CA THR A 129 9.94 39.89 5.57
C THR A 129 9.52 40.16 4.13
N GLY A 130 8.36 39.66 3.70
CA GLY A 130 7.95 39.66 2.31
C GLY A 130 8.74 38.66 1.43
N ILE A 131 9.63 37.86 2.04
CA ILE A 131 10.35 36.77 1.41
C ILE A 131 10.11 35.50 2.26
N VAL A 132 9.71 34.42 1.62
CA VAL A 132 9.42 33.16 2.32
C VAL A 132 10.70 32.58 2.93
N GLY A 133 10.77 32.59 4.24
CA GLY A 133 11.84 31.98 5.02
C GLY A 133 11.48 30.57 5.51
N PRO A 134 12.47 29.85 6.08
CA PRO A 134 12.24 28.52 6.66
C PRO A 134 11.18 28.53 7.77
N ARG A 135 11.14 29.61 8.59
CA ARG A 135 10.17 29.77 9.68
C ARG A 135 8.73 29.94 9.18
N ASP A 136 8.54 30.59 8.02
CA ASP A 136 7.21 30.77 7.43
C ASP A 136 6.67 29.44 6.91
N VAL A 137 7.52 28.63 6.24
CA VAL A 137 7.15 27.28 5.80
C VAL A 137 6.82 26.40 7.00
N GLU A 138 7.63 26.45 8.06
CA GLU A 138 7.39 25.75 9.31
C GLU A 138 6.03 26.12 9.92
N ALA A 139 5.78 27.40 10.06
CA ALA A 139 4.55 27.88 10.67
C ALA A 139 3.31 27.49 9.85
N ALA A 140 3.38 27.55 8.50
CA ALA A 140 2.29 27.16 7.63
C ALA A 140 1.98 25.65 7.76
N LEU A 141 3.01 24.80 7.76
CA LEU A 141 2.85 23.37 7.96
C LEU A 141 2.31 23.02 9.35
N MET A 142 2.81 23.70 10.40
CA MET A 142 2.30 23.51 11.78
C MET A 142 0.85 23.91 11.93
N ARG A 143 0.41 24.99 11.28
CA ARG A 143 -1.01 25.40 11.28
C ARG A 143 -1.88 24.38 10.55
N ALA A 144 -1.44 23.86 9.39
CA ALA A 144 -2.15 22.80 8.68
C ALA A 144 -2.33 21.56 9.57
N LEU A 145 -1.27 21.15 10.28
CA LEU A 145 -1.32 20.03 11.23
C LEU A 145 -2.21 20.31 12.45
N GLY A 146 -2.20 21.53 12.96
CA GLY A 146 -3.05 21.94 14.08
C GLY A 146 -4.55 21.90 13.77
N HIS A 147 -4.92 21.98 12.50
CA HIS A 147 -6.31 21.82 12.04
C HIS A 147 -6.72 20.37 11.81
N ALA A 148 -5.78 19.41 11.91
CA ALA A 148 -6.05 18.00 11.64
C ALA A 148 -6.75 17.33 12.81
N ASP A 149 -8.04 17.07 12.68
CA ASP A 149 -8.75 16.14 13.58
C ASP A 149 -8.63 14.72 13.07
N THR A 150 -7.74 13.96 13.67
CA THR A 150 -7.55 12.53 13.35
C THR A 150 -8.53 11.61 14.07
N GLN A 151 -9.39 12.14 14.94
CA GLN A 151 -10.33 11.37 15.77
C GLN A 151 -9.66 10.20 16.51
N GLY A 152 -8.42 10.38 16.96
CA GLY A 152 -7.63 9.36 17.62
C GLY A 152 -7.07 8.27 16.70
N ARG A 153 -7.25 8.39 15.38
CA ARG A 153 -6.65 7.46 14.40
C ARG A 153 -5.16 7.75 14.22
N PRO A 154 -4.30 6.73 14.18
CA PRO A 154 -2.88 6.93 13.92
C PRO A 154 -2.62 7.44 12.51
N ILE A 155 -1.70 8.40 12.41
CA ILE A 155 -1.21 8.91 11.13
C ILE A 155 -0.19 7.90 10.58
N LEU A 156 -0.46 7.42 9.36
CA LEU A 156 0.40 6.50 8.64
C LEU A 156 1.31 7.23 7.64
N HIS A 157 0.71 8.12 6.83
CA HIS A 157 1.46 8.94 5.87
C HIS A 157 1.13 10.42 6.06
N LEU A 158 2.15 11.25 5.84
CA LEU A 158 2.05 12.69 5.91
C LEU A 158 2.89 13.29 4.77
N HIS A 159 2.22 14.03 3.89
CA HIS A 159 2.85 14.61 2.71
C HIS A 159 2.46 16.09 2.56
N PRO A 160 3.41 17.01 2.46
CA PRO A 160 3.13 18.34 1.89
C PRO A 160 2.71 18.16 0.43
N VAL A 161 1.44 18.44 0.15
CA VAL A 161 0.86 18.19 -1.20
C VAL A 161 1.17 19.36 -2.11
N ASN A 162 0.97 20.58 -1.60
CA ASN A 162 1.06 21.81 -2.39
C ASN A 162 1.48 23.00 -1.51
N HIS A 163 2.03 24.03 -2.14
CA HIS A 163 2.16 25.36 -1.56
C HIS A 163 1.55 26.37 -2.52
N ALA A 164 0.99 27.45 -1.95
CA ALA A 164 0.59 28.63 -2.69
C ALA A 164 1.20 29.89 -2.05
N LEU A 165 1.47 30.89 -2.85
CA LEU A 165 2.01 32.18 -2.41
C LEU A 165 1.22 33.28 -3.10
N ASP A 166 0.57 34.15 -2.33
CA ASP A 166 -0.29 35.23 -2.85
C ASP A 166 -1.30 34.71 -3.91
N ASN A 167 -1.96 33.56 -3.64
CA ASN A 167 -2.91 32.86 -4.52
C ASN A 167 -2.29 32.15 -5.75
N VAL A 168 -0.98 32.19 -5.95
CA VAL A 168 -0.30 31.39 -6.98
C VAL A 168 -0.06 29.99 -6.43
N THR A 169 -0.76 28.99 -6.98
CA THR A 169 -0.73 27.59 -6.55
C THR A 169 0.34 26.77 -7.31
N GLY A 170 0.62 25.54 -6.84
CA GLY A 170 1.55 24.63 -7.52
C GLY A 170 3.02 24.88 -7.24
N ILE A 171 3.33 25.62 -6.20
CA ILE A 171 4.71 25.94 -5.83
C ILE A 171 5.36 24.73 -5.14
N GLY A 172 6.34 24.12 -5.80
CA GLY A 172 7.07 22.96 -5.27
C GLY A 172 8.04 23.33 -4.16
N ARG A 173 8.69 24.49 -4.26
CA ARG A 173 9.68 25.03 -3.30
C ARG A 173 9.41 26.52 -3.06
N PRO A 174 8.74 26.88 -1.96
CA PRO A 174 8.42 28.28 -1.68
C PRO A 174 9.59 29.10 -1.13
N LEU A 175 10.61 28.47 -0.56
CA LEU A 175 11.75 29.14 0.08
C LEU A 175 12.46 30.13 -0.85
N GLY A 176 12.63 31.37 -0.39
CA GLY A 176 13.30 32.45 -1.10
C GLY A 176 12.43 33.19 -2.12
N LEU A 177 11.19 32.79 -2.32
CA LEU A 177 10.23 33.51 -3.17
C LEU A 177 9.68 34.75 -2.44
N HIS A 178 9.41 35.81 -3.20
CA HIS A 178 8.75 37.00 -2.70
C HIS A 178 7.23 36.83 -2.67
N GLY A 179 6.61 37.14 -1.54
CA GLY A 179 5.16 37.12 -1.35
C GLY A 179 4.74 37.43 0.07
N ALA A 180 3.51 37.86 0.24
CA ALA A 180 2.97 38.29 1.53
C ALA A 180 2.34 37.13 2.32
N GLU A 181 1.60 36.22 1.64
CA GLU A 181 0.89 35.13 2.27
C GLU A 181 1.35 33.77 1.71
N LEU A 182 1.88 32.91 2.58
CA LEU A 182 2.20 31.53 2.26
C LEU A 182 1.11 30.59 2.76
N GLN A 183 0.58 29.75 1.85
CA GLN A 183 -0.29 28.63 2.15
C GLN A 183 0.49 27.32 1.97
N ALA A 184 0.26 26.36 2.88
CA ALA A 184 0.76 24.99 2.76
C ALA A 184 -0.40 23.97 2.92
N ASP A 185 -0.55 23.10 1.95
CA ASP A 185 -1.51 22.00 1.99
C ASP A 185 -0.79 20.72 2.40
N VAL A 186 -1.29 20.07 3.45
CA VAL A 186 -0.71 18.82 3.99
C VAL A 186 -1.73 17.70 3.90
N GLY A 187 -1.41 16.66 3.13
CA GLY A 187 -2.17 15.42 3.08
C GLY A 187 -1.81 14.52 4.26
N ILE A 188 -2.80 14.15 5.06
CA ILE A 188 -2.67 13.27 6.21
C ILE A 188 -3.47 12.01 5.94
N THR A 189 -2.80 10.85 5.94
CA THR A 189 -3.46 9.55 5.81
C THR A 189 -3.44 8.82 7.14
N THR A 190 -4.63 8.45 7.62
CA THR A 190 -4.84 7.72 8.88
C THR A 190 -5.33 6.30 8.61
N VAL A 191 -5.16 5.41 9.58
CA VAL A 191 -5.69 4.04 9.57
C VAL A 191 -6.35 3.71 10.92
N ASP A 192 -7.10 2.61 10.98
CA ASP A 192 -7.70 2.17 12.24
C ASP A 192 -6.64 1.75 13.25
N HIS A 193 -6.81 2.23 14.47
CA HIS A 193 -5.86 2.00 15.55
C HIS A 193 -5.75 0.51 15.96
N ALA A 194 -6.90 -0.15 16.14
CA ALA A 194 -6.92 -1.57 16.51
C ALA A 194 -6.31 -2.45 15.42
N TYR A 195 -6.62 -2.16 14.15
CA TYR A 195 -6.03 -2.85 13.00
C TYR A 195 -4.50 -2.81 13.03
N LEU A 196 -3.94 -1.60 13.17
CA LEU A 196 -2.50 -1.41 13.14
C LEU A 196 -1.80 -2.07 14.34
N ARG A 197 -2.41 -2.01 15.53
CA ARG A 197 -1.90 -2.68 16.72
C ARG A 197 -1.85 -4.20 16.56
N ASN A 198 -2.90 -4.81 16.01
CA ASN A 198 -2.94 -6.26 15.82
C ASN A 198 -1.89 -6.73 14.81
N ILE A 199 -1.66 -5.96 13.73
CA ILE A 199 -0.56 -6.25 12.80
C ILE A 199 0.79 -6.12 13.51
N ALA A 200 1.02 -5.02 14.25
CA ALA A 200 2.25 -4.82 15.00
C ALA A 200 2.49 -5.92 16.04
N LEU A 201 1.43 -6.38 16.73
CA LEU A 201 1.49 -7.49 17.67
C LEU A 201 1.91 -8.80 17.00
N ALA A 202 1.29 -9.16 15.86
CA ALA A 202 1.63 -10.40 15.14
C ALA A 202 3.08 -10.39 14.63
N VAL A 203 3.55 -9.23 14.11
CA VAL A 203 4.95 -9.05 13.68
C VAL A 203 5.91 -9.10 14.87
N GLY A 204 5.56 -8.45 16.00
CA GLY A 204 6.37 -8.47 17.23
C GLY A 204 6.51 -9.87 17.82
N ARG A 205 5.45 -10.69 17.81
CA ARG A 205 5.50 -12.09 18.22
C ARG A 205 6.36 -12.96 17.32
N ALA A 206 6.48 -12.59 16.04
CA ALA A 206 7.43 -13.21 15.14
C ALA A 206 8.89 -12.76 15.36
N HIS A 207 9.20 -12.10 16.49
CA HIS A 207 10.51 -11.56 16.87
C HIS A 207 11.07 -10.49 15.92
N LEU A 208 10.18 -9.77 15.23
CA LEU A 208 10.55 -8.70 14.31
C LEU A 208 10.05 -7.35 14.82
N GLU A 209 10.87 -6.33 14.65
CA GLU A 209 10.51 -4.96 14.95
C GLU A 209 9.96 -4.28 13.67
N PRO A 210 8.67 -3.83 13.65
CA PRO A 210 8.18 -3.05 12.53
C PRO A 210 8.89 -1.69 12.51
N SER A 211 9.86 -1.51 11.62
CA SER A 211 10.58 -0.24 11.47
C SER A 211 9.76 0.83 10.76
N ASN A 212 8.81 0.41 9.93
CA ASN A 212 7.93 1.31 9.18
C ASN A 212 6.67 0.57 8.72
N PHE A 213 5.58 1.34 8.50
CA PHE A 213 4.37 0.84 7.84
C PHE A 213 4.09 1.65 6.58
N VAL A 214 3.58 1.00 5.55
CA VAL A 214 3.22 1.64 4.28
C VAL A 214 1.91 1.06 3.76
N LEU A 215 1.02 1.89 3.19
CA LEU A 215 -0.18 1.38 2.52
C LEU A 215 0.18 0.53 1.31
N ALA A 216 -0.50 -0.60 1.12
CA ALA A 216 -0.26 -1.54 0.03
C ALA A 216 -0.43 -0.86 -1.34
N SER A 217 -1.51 -0.11 -1.57
CA SER A 217 -1.73 0.62 -2.82
C SER A 217 -0.66 1.69 -3.09
N TYR A 218 -0.17 2.37 -2.06
CA TYR A 218 0.91 3.33 -2.21
C TYR A 218 2.26 2.65 -2.48
N ALA A 219 2.57 1.57 -1.76
CA ALA A 219 3.74 0.75 -2.02
C ALA A 219 3.71 0.20 -3.46
N ALA A 220 2.58 -0.36 -3.88
CA ALA A 220 2.39 -0.83 -5.25
C ALA A 220 2.67 0.27 -6.28
N GLY A 221 2.21 1.49 -6.03
CA GLY A 221 2.49 2.65 -6.87
C GLY A 221 3.97 2.99 -6.97
N LYS A 222 4.73 2.91 -5.86
CA LYS A 222 6.20 3.12 -5.90
C LYS A 222 6.91 2.11 -6.82
N SER A 223 6.37 0.91 -6.96
CA SER A 223 6.92 -0.14 -7.80
C SER A 223 6.38 -0.10 -9.24
N ALA A 224 5.07 0.04 -9.43
CA ALA A 224 4.40 -0.17 -10.71
C ALA A 224 4.29 1.07 -11.60
N LEU A 225 4.35 2.28 -11.03
CA LEU A 225 4.22 3.52 -11.80
C LEU A 225 5.53 3.91 -12.48
N THR A 226 5.41 4.40 -13.71
CA THR A 226 6.51 5.06 -14.42
C THR A 226 6.78 6.45 -13.84
N ALA A 227 7.90 7.08 -14.25
CA ALA A 227 8.24 8.44 -13.80
C ALA A 227 7.16 9.45 -14.22
N ASP A 228 6.69 9.35 -15.47
CA ASP A 228 5.69 10.26 -16.03
C ASP A 228 4.32 10.06 -15.33
N GLU A 229 3.92 8.82 -15.07
CA GLU A 229 2.68 8.52 -14.34
C GLU A 229 2.69 9.10 -12.93
N ARG A 230 3.85 9.09 -12.25
CA ARG A 230 4.00 9.73 -10.94
C ARG A 230 4.01 11.25 -11.03
N ALA A 231 4.60 11.81 -12.07
CA ALA A 231 4.65 13.26 -12.27
C ALA A 231 3.27 13.83 -12.62
N LEU A 232 2.58 13.22 -13.59
CA LEU A 232 1.25 13.66 -14.05
C LEU A 232 0.14 13.32 -13.06
N GLY A 233 0.34 12.30 -12.26
CA GLY A 233 -0.64 11.73 -11.37
C GLY A 233 -1.35 10.52 -11.96
N SER A 234 -1.49 9.46 -11.15
CA SER A 234 -2.16 8.22 -11.52
C SER A 234 -2.87 7.60 -10.35
N VAL A 235 -3.96 6.92 -10.63
CA VAL A 235 -4.65 6.07 -9.65
C VAL A 235 -4.08 4.67 -9.73
N VAL A 236 -3.68 4.12 -8.59
CA VAL A 236 -3.33 2.72 -8.44
C VAL A 236 -4.51 2.01 -7.79
N ILE A 237 -5.00 0.93 -8.42
CA ILE A 237 -5.98 0.02 -7.84
C ILE A 237 -5.28 -1.32 -7.64
N GLU A 238 -5.08 -1.69 -6.38
CA GLU A 238 -4.50 -2.96 -5.98
C GLU A 238 -5.62 -3.92 -5.60
N ILE A 239 -5.77 -5.00 -6.38
CA ILE A 239 -6.79 -6.03 -6.17
C ILE A 239 -6.10 -7.23 -5.51
N GLY A 240 -6.21 -7.29 -4.18
CA GLY A 240 -5.69 -8.37 -3.36
C GLY A 240 -6.63 -9.57 -3.26
N GLY A 241 -6.32 -10.49 -2.34
CA GLY A 241 -7.17 -11.67 -2.08
C GLY A 241 -8.53 -11.31 -1.52
N SER A 242 -8.59 -10.44 -0.51
CA SER A 242 -9.85 -10.08 0.17
C SER A 242 -10.07 -8.57 0.27
N VAL A 243 -9.13 -7.77 -0.17
CA VAL A 243 -9.19 -6.30 -0.10
C VAL A 243 -8.83 -5.74 -1.46
N THR A 244 -9.54 -4.71 -1.87
CA THR A 244 -9.15 -3.82 -2.97
C THR A 244 -8.81 -2.46 -2.37
N SER A 245 -7.64 -1.95 -2.69
CA SER A 245 -7.14 -0.67 -2.20
C SER A 245 -6.81 0.28 -3.35
N LEU A 246 -7.15 1.56 -3.15
CA LEU A 246 -6.94 2.63 -4.10
C LEU A 246 -5.97 3.65 -3.54
N ALA A 247 -5.06 4.14 -4.38
CA ALA A 247 -4.22 5.29 -4.07
C ALA A 247 -4.13 6.22 -5.27
N PHE A 248 -4.34 7.52 -5.06
CA PHE A 248 -3.98 8.54 -6.03
C PHE A 248 -2.61 9.11 -5.67
N ILE A 249 -1.66 8.98 -6.60
CA ILE A 249 -0.27 9.37 -6.42
C ILE A 249 0.09 10.41 -7.45
N ARG A 250 0.61 11.55 -7.02
CA ARG A 250 1.11 12.63 -7.88
C ARG A 250 2.38 13.24 -7.31
N HIS A 251 3.37 13.48 -8.16
CA HIS A 251 4.69 13.98 -7.75
C HIS A 251 5.35 13.12 -6.64
N ASP A 252 5.23 11.79 -6.74
CA ASP A 252 5.68 10.80 -5.76
C ASP A 252 4.99 10.90 -4.38
N LYS A 253 3.92 11.69 -4.24
CA LYS A 253 3.18 11.91 -2.99
C LYS A 253 1.84 11.18 -3.03
N LEU A 254 1.45 10.60 -1.91
CA LEU A 254 0.11 10.06 -1.72
C LEU A 254 -0.86 11.21 -1.49
N VAL A 255 -1.79 11.39 -2.42
CA VAL A 255 -2.81 12.46 -2.37
C VAL A 255 -4.11 11.96 -1.76
N ALA A 256 -4.53 10.74 -2.12
CA ALA A 256 -5.72 10.10 -1.58
C ALA A 256 -5.50 8.59 -1.48
N ALA A 257 -6.13 7.96 -0.47
CA ALA A 257 -6.15 6.52 -0.32
C ALA A 257 -7.45 6.06 0.33
N GLU A 258 -7.99 4.97 -0.20
CA GLU A 258 -9.15 4.26 0.36
C GLU A 258 -8.98 2.75 0.16
N SER A 259 -9.75 1.94 0.91
CA SER A 259 -9.83 0.49 0.71
C SER A 259 -11.21 -0.04 1.06
N PHE A 260 -11.53 -1.21 0.52
CA PHE A 260 -12.76 -1.93 0.84
C PHE A 260 -12.57 -3.45 0.76
N ASN A 261 -13.40 -4.19 1.49
CA ASN A 261 -13.23 -5.62 1.70
C ASN A 261 -13.86 -6.46 0.57
N MET A 262 -13.37 -6.28 -0.64
CA MET A 262 -13.68 -7.12 -1.82
C MET A 262 -12.38 -7.41 -2.55
N GLY A 263 -12.24 -8.62 -3.07
CA GLY A 263 -11.02 -9.03 -3.79
C GLY A 263 -11.20 -10.39 -4.44
N GLY A 264 -10.09 -10.97 -4.90
CA GLY A 264 -10.06 -12.21 -5.68
C GLY A 264 -10.70 -13.43 -5.01
N GLN A 265 -10.78 -13.45 -3.67
CA GLN A 265 -11.40 -14.53 -2.90
C GLN A 265 -12.94 -14.57 -3.09
N LEU A 266 -13.58 -13.41 -3.27
CA LEU A 266 -15.00 -13.39 -3.56
C LEU A 266 -15.32 -14.03 -4.92
N LEU A 267 -14.49 -13.76 -5.94
CA LEU A 267 -14.59 -14.43 -7.23
C LEU A 267 -14.51 -15.96 -7.08
N THR A 268 -13.56 -16.43 -6.26
CA THR A 268 -13.40 -17.86 -5.98
C THR A 268 -14.62 -18.45 -5.29
N ASN A 269 -15.17 -17.73 -4.31
CA ASN A 269 -16.36 -18.17 -3.59
C ASN A 269 -17.58 -18.24 -4.52
N ASP A 270 -17.77 -17.24 -5.40
CA ASP A 270 -18.87 -17.23 -6.36
C ASP A 270 -18.76 -18.39 -7.36
N VAL A 271 -17.53 -18.67 -7.83
CA VAL A 271 -17.28 -19.84 -8.68
C VAL A 271 -17.58 -21.14 -7.94
N ALA A 272 -17.14 -21.27 -6.66
CA ALA A 272 -17.42 -22.45 -5.86
C ALA A 272 -18.91 -22.70 -5.68
N HIS A 273 -19.68 -21.65 -5.41
CA HIS A 273 -21.15 -21.71 -5.29
C HIS A 273 -21.81 -21.98 -6.63
N GLY A 274 -21.47 -21.21 -7.67
CA GLY A 274 -22.10 -21.31 -8.99
C GLY A 274 -21.84 -22.63 -9.71
N LEU A 275 -20.68 -23.24 -9.43
CA LEU A 275 -20.29 -24.54 -10.01
C LEU A 275 -20.43 -25.71 -9.02
N SER A 276 -20.97 -25.48 -7.82
CA SER A 276 -21.10 -26.50 -6.77
C SER A 276 -19.83 -27.34 -6.55
N THR A 277 -18.67 -26.65 -6.51
CA THR A 277 -17.35 -27.29 -6.39
C THR A 277 -16.59 -26.83 -5.14
N SER A 278 -15.49 -27.48 -4.80
CA SER A 278 -14.66 -27.05 -3.66
C SER A 278 -13.97 -25.73 -3.93
N ILE A 279 -13.66 -24.96 -2.87
CA ILE A 279 -12.92 -23.69 -2.97
C ILE A 279 -11.58 -23.88 -3.70
N ALA A 280 -10.89 -25.01 -3.46
CA ALA A 280 -9.61 -25.29 -4.10
C ALA A 280 -9.76 -25.50 -5.64
N HIS A 281 -10.80 -26.20 -6.06
CA HIS A 281 -11.10 -26.39 -7.47
C HIS A 281 -11.60 -25.08 -8.11
N ALA A 282 -12.45 -24.33 -7.42
CA ALA A 282 -12.90 -23.00 -7.88
C ALA A 282 -11.73 -22.04 -8.10
N GLU A 283 -10.75 -22.00 -7.18
CA GLU A 283 -9.53 -21.21 -7.34
C GLU A 283 -8.72 -21.64 -8.56
N ARG A 284 -8.59 -22.96 -8.75
CA ARG A 284 -7.93 -23.51 -9.94
C ARG A 284 -8.66 -23.15 -11.23
N MET A 285 -9.99 -23.26 -11.24
CA MET A 285 -10.83 -22.90 -12.39
C MET A 285 -10.69 -21.41 -12.73
N LYS A 286 -10.79 -20.54 -11.73
CA LYS A 286 -10.58 -19.09 -11.88
C LYS A 286 -9.19 -18.78 -12.45
N THR A 287 -8.15 -19.42 -11.94
CA THR A 287 -6.75 -19.14 -12.32
C THR A 287 -6.41 -19.65 -13.72
N LEU A 288 -6.90 -20.81 -14.12
CA LEU A 288 -6.55 -21.44 -15.40
C LEU A 288 -7.46 -21.00 -16.56
N PHE A 289 -8.73 -20.78 -16.29
CA PHE A 289 -9.74 -20.56 -17.33
C PHE A 289 -10.48 -19.22 -17.20
N GLY A 290 -10.29 -18.52 -16.06
CA GLY A 290 -10.97 -17.25 -15.81
C GLY A 290 -10.54 -16.15 -16.77
N THR A 291 -11.53 -15.41 -17.26
CA THR A 291 -11.36 -14.21 -18.09
C THR A 291 -12.42 -13.17 -17.73
N ALA A 292 -12.08 -11.90 -17.91
CA ALA A 292 -13.00 -10.78 -17.74
C ALA A 292 -13.76 -10.42 -19.03
N ILE A 293 -13.48 -11.07 -20.13
CA ILE A 293 -14.09 -10.83 -21.45
C ILE A 293 -14.52 -12.17 -22.04
N GLU A 294 -15.76 -12.26 -22.49
CA GLU A 294 -16.27 -13.43 -23.17
C GLU A 294 -15.63 -13.59 -24.55
N GLY A 295 -15.14 -14.80 -24.82
CA GLY A 295 -14.63 -15.19 -26.11
C GLY A 295 -15.71 -15.80 -27.00
N GLY A 296 -15.62 -15.66 -28.33
CA GLY A 296 -16.61 -16.18 -29.27
C GLY A 296 -16.77 -17.70 -29.28
N HIS A 297 -15.87 -18.43 -28.63
CA HIS A 297 -15.92 -19.91 -28.52
C HIS A 297 -16.19 -20.42 -27.10
N ASP A 298 -16.31 -19.54 -26.10
CA ASP A 298 -16.42 -19.91 -24.69
C ASP A 298 -17.70 -20.74 -24.39
N GLU A 299 -18.75 -20.60 -25.18
CA GLU A 299 -19.97 -21.44 -25.05
C GLU A 299 -19.76 -22.90 -25.55
N ARG A 300 -18.72 -23.15 -26.37
CA ARG A 300 -18.41 -24.48 -26.91
C ARG A 300 -17.30 -25.18 -26.15
N GLU A 301 -16.49 -24.42 -25.39
CA GLU A 301 -15.40 -24.95 -24.57
C GLU A 301 -15.99 -25.48 -23.27
N MET A 302 -15.98 -26.82 -23.10
CA MET A 302 -16.51 -27.46 -21.91
C MET A 302 -15.40 -27.73 -20.89
N LEU A 303 -15.62 -27.28 -19.68
CA LEU A 303 -14.70 -27.44 -18.54
C LEU A 303 -15.20 -28.54 -17.63
N ALA A 304 -14.32 -29.49 -17.26
CA ALA A 304 -14.61 -30.54 -16.31
C ALA A 304 -14.48 -30.03 -14.88
N VAL A 305 -15.57 -30.06 -14.11
CA VAL A 305 -15.67 -29.52 -12.75
C VAL A 305 -16.04 -30.63 -11.78
N PRO A 306 -15.18 -30.99 -10.84
CA PRO A 306 -15.50 -31.96 -9.79
C PRO A 306 -16.60 -31.42 -8.86
N LEU A 307 -17.60 -32.24 -8.56
CA LEU A 307 -18.71 -31.88 -7.67
C LEU A 307 -18.27 -31.92 -6.19
N LEU A 308 -18.83 -31.04 -5.39
CA LEU A 308 -18.56 -30.97 -3.97
C LEU A 308 -19.15 -32.19 -3.24
N GLY A 309 -18.30 -32.85 -2.42
CA GLY A 309 -18.74 -33.94 -1.54
C GLY A 309 -18.81 -35.32 -2.21
N GLU A 310 -18.63 -35.40 -3.51
CA GLU A 310 -18.62 -36.68 -4.22
C GLU A 310 -17.18 -37.23 -4.38
N LYS A 311 -17.03 -38.53 -4.20
CA LYS A 311 -15.77 -39.24 -4.33
C LYS A 311 -15.89 -40.26 -5.50
N GLY A 312 -15.24 -39.95 -6.61
CA GLY A 312 -15.18 -40.85 -7.76
C GLY A 312 -14.88 -40.13 -9.07
N THR A 313 -14.37 -40.83 -10.05
CA THR A 313 -14.10 -40.31 -11.40
C THR A 313 -15.38 -39.91 -12.16
N ASP A 314 -16.55 -40.39 -11.71
CA ASP A 314 -17.84 -40.18 -12.37
C ASP A 314 -18.59 -38.98 -11.85
N SER A 315 -18.06 -38.27 -10.83
CA SER A 315 -18.66 -37.09 -10.18
C SER A 315 -18.15 -35.80 -10.78
N VAL A 316 -18.05 -35.73 -12.10
CA VAL A 316 -17.59 -34.55 -12.82
C VAL A 316 -18.72 -34.00 -13.69
N GLN A 317 -19.11 -32.75 -13.46
CA GLN A 317 -19.99 -32.04 -14.38
C GLN A 317 -19.18 -31.33 -15.47
N HIS A 318 -19.77 -31.17 -16.64
CA HIS A 318 -19.19 -30.39 -17.72
C HIS A 318 -19.95 -29.08 -17.86
N VAL A 319 -19.24 -27.97 -17.74
CA VAL A 319 -19.81 -26.63 -17.73
C VAL A 319 -19.16 -25.82 -18.85
N ALA A 320 -19.94 -25.07 -19.61
CA ALA A 320 -19.39 -24.15 -20.61
C ALA A 320 -18.51 -23.08 -19.95
N LYS A 321 -17.35 -22.79 -20.53
CA LYS A 321 -16.45 -21.73 -20.05
C LYS A 321 -17.13 -20.38 -19.98
N GLY A 322 -18.05 -20.07 -20.92
CA GLY A 322 -18.86 -18.87 -20.88
C GLY A 322 -19.68 -18.72 -19.58
N PHE A 323 -20.14 -19.83 -18.97
CA PHE A 323 -20.82 -19.78 -17.68
C PHE A 323 -19.87 -19.37 -16.55
N LEU A 324 -18.64 -19.90 -16.51
CA LEU A 324 -17.59 -19.47 -15.57
C LEU A 324 -17.29 -17.98 -15.76
N THR A 325 -17.13 -17.53 -17.00
CA THR A 325 -16.87 -16.13 -17.34
C THR A 325 -17.97 -15.22 -16.82
N ARG A 326 -19.26 -15.56 -17.01
CA ARG A 326 -20.39 -14.76 -16.49
C ARG A 326 -20.38 -14.63 -14.97
N ILE A 327 -20.08 -15.72 -14.23
CA ILE A 327 -19.95 -15.66 -12.77
C ILE A 327 -18.84 -14.65 -12.37
N LEU A 328 -17.69 -14.74 -13.02
CA LEU A 328 -16.55 -13.85 -12.72
C LEU A 328 -16.85 -12.39 -13.07
N VAL A 329 -17.44 -12.14 -14.24
CA VAL A 329 -17.77 -10.79 -14.73
C VAL A 329 -18.75 -10.10 -13.80
N ALA A 330 -19.80 -10.79 -13.34
CA ALA A 330 -20.76 -10.20 -12.40
C ALA A 330 -20.11 -9.68 -11.11
N ARG A 331 -19.15 -10.42 -10.54
CA ARG A 331 -18.41 -9.97 -9.36
C ARG A 331 -17.40 -8.88 -9.68
N LEU A 332 -16.73 -8.95 -10.82
CA LEU A 332 -15.82 -7.90 -11.28
C LEU A 332 -16.55 -6.58 -11.49
N GLU A 333 -17.74 -6.60 -12.05
CA GLU A 333 -18.58 -5.41 -12.22
C GLU A 333 -18.86 -4.76 -10.86
N GLU A 334 -19.27 -5.51 -9.86
CA GLU A 334 -19.47 -5.00 -8.50
C GLU A 334 -18.19 -4.38 -7.91
N ILE A 335 -17.03 -5.05 -8.04
CA ILE A 335 -15.74 -4.52 -7.55
C ILE A 335 -15.43 -3.18 -8.24
N PHE A 336 -15.55 -3.09 -9.56
CA PHE A 336 -15.23 -1.86 -10.28
C PHE A 336 -16.27 -0.76 -10.12
N GLU A 337 -17.56 -1.08 -9.89
CA GLU A 337 -18.54 -0.09 -9.47
C GLU A 337 -18.17 0.52 -8.11
N HIS A 338 -17.72 -0.31 -7.16
CA HIS A 338 -17.20 0.17 -5.89
C HIS A 338 -15.96 1.05 -6.06
N CYS A 339 -15.07 0.72 -6.99
CA CYS A 339 -13.94 1.58 -7.36
C CYS A 339 -14.44 2.91 -7.95
N ALA A 340 -15.39 2.88 -8.88
CA ALA A 340 -15.96 4.08 -9.52
C ALA A 340 -16.60 5.02 -8.49
N LYS A 341 -17.39 4.48 -7.55
CA LYS A 341 -17.98 5.28 -6.45
C LYS A 341 -16.93 5.99 -5.61
N ARG A 342 -15.80 5.33 -5.30
CA ARG A 342 -14.69 5.95 -4.54
C ARG A 342 -13.94 6.97 -5.35
N LEU A 343 -13.69 6.71 -6.61
CA LEU A 343 -13.05 7.66 -7.53
C LEU A 343 -13.89 8.93 -7.77
N ALA A 344 -15.20 8.84 -7.56
CA ALA A 344 -16.12 9.98 -7.59
C ALA A 344 -16.17 10.75 -6.24
N SER A 345 -15.55 10.24 -5.17
CA SER A 345 -15.56 10.91 -3.88
C SER A 345 -14.70 12.18 -3.87
N PRO A 346 -14.99 13.16 -2.98
CA PRO A 346 -14.20 14.39 -2.87
C PRO A 346 -12.71 14.13 -2.63
N ALA A 347 -12.35 13.06 -1.93
CA ALA A 347 -10.95 12.69 -1.67
C ALA A 347 -10.17 12.43 -2.97
N PHE A 348 -10.84 11.88 -4.00
CA PHE A 348 -10.25 11.57 -5.29
C PHE A 348 -10.56 12.62 -6.38
N ALA A 349 -11.17 13.75 -6.06
CA ALA A 349 -11.56 14.78 -7.05
C ALA A 349 -10.40 15.21 -7.96
N GLN A 350 -9.19 15.33 -7.42
CA GLN A 350 -7.98 15.69 -8.16
C GLN A 350 -7.49 14.58 -9.12
N SER A 351 -8.04 13.36 -9.04
CA SER A 351 -7.70 12.24 -9.92
C SER A 351 -8.56 12.21 -11.20
N ALA A 352 -9.46 13.17 -11.40
CA ALA A 352 -10.33 13.20 -12.59
C ALA A 352 -9.48 13.17 -13.88
N GLY A 353 -9.86 12.30 -14.82
CA GLY A 353 -9.19 12.16 -16.11
C GLY A 353 -7.81 11.49 -16.06
N THR A 354 -7.27 11.16 -14.89
CA THR A 354 -5.96 10.49 -14.80
C THR A 354 -6.04 9.00 -15.14
N ARG A 355 -4.90 8.43 -15.55
CA ARG A 355 -4.76 7.00 -15.83
C ARG A 355 -4.96 6.15 -14.58
N VAL A 356 -5.48 4.95 -14.78
CA VAL A 356 -5.57 3.91 -13.74
C VAL A 356 -4.56 2.80 -14.02
N VAL A 357 -3.84 2.38 -12.99
CA VAL A 357 -2.91 1.25 -13.02
C VAL A 357 -3.44 0.17 -12.08
N LEU A 358 -3.86 -0.96 -12.65
CA LEU A 358 -4.29 -2.14 -11.89
C LEU A 358 -3.08 -2.94 -11.45
N THR A 359 -3.12 -3.45 -10.24
CA THR A 359 -2.06 -4.31 -9.70
C THR A 359 -2.63 -5.28 -8.65
N GLY A 360 -1.75 -6.06 -7.99
CA GLY A 360 -2.18 -7.13 -7.11
C GLY A 360 -2.47 -8.42 -7.86
N GLY A 361 -2.64 -9.53 -7.13
CA GLY A 361 -2.88 -10.85 -7.72
C GLY A 361 -4.15 -10.94 -8.55
N GLY A 362 -5.21 -10.21 -8.14
CA GLY A 362 -6.48 -10.15 -8.86
C GLY A 362 -6.39 -9.49 -10.24
N SER A 363 -5.40 -8.62 -10.47
CA SER A 363 -5.22 -7.93 -11.76
C SER A 363 -4.65 -8.80 -12.87
N LEU A 364 -4.23 -10.03 -12.57
CA LEU A 364 -3.64 -10.96 -13.54
C LEU A 364 -4.68 -11.66 -14.42
N MET A 365 -5.98 -11.48 -14.15
CA MET A 365 -7.03 -12.10 -14.96
C MET A 365 -7.02 -11.53 -16.38
N PRO A 366 -7.00 -12.37 -17.42
CA PRO A 366 -7.06 -11.94 -18.81
C PRO A 366 -8.26 -11.03 -19.09
N GLY A 367 -8.05 -9.96 -19.86
CA GLY A 367 -9.10 -9.02 -20.24
C GLY A 367 -9.52 -8.02 -19.15
N LEU A 368 -8.91 -8.08 -17.94
CA LEU A 368 -9.34 -7.24 -16.83
C LEU A 368 -9.07 -5.75 -17.03
N ALA A 369 -7.99 -5.39 -17.73
CA ALA A 369 -7.67 -3.99 -17.99
C ALA A 369 -8.70 -3.35 -18.93
N GLU A 370 -9.11 -4.04 -19.97
CA GLU A 370 -10.12 -3.62 -20.93
C GLU A 370 -11.51 -3.54 -20.27
N PHE A 371 -11.84 -4.53 -19.45
CA PHE A 371 -13.07 -4.54 -18.65
C PHE A 371 -13.12 -3.33 -17.72
N ALA A 372 -12.07 -3.11 -16.94
CA ALA A 372 -11.96 -1.99 -16.02
C ALA A 372 -12.00 -0.64 -16.75
N ALA A 373 -11.36 -0.52 -17.91
CA ALA A 373 -11.38 0.71 -18.70
C ALA A 373 -12.81 1.09 -19.12
N ARG A 374 -13.63 0.10 -19.48
CA ARG A 374 -15.04 0.29 -19.83
C ARG A 374 -15.86 0.75 -18.64
N VAL A 375 -15.76 0.06 -17.49
CA VAL A 375 -16.58 0.37 -16.29
C VAL A 375 -16.16 1.70 -15.66
N LEU A 376 -14.86 1.97 -15.57
CA LEU A 376 -14.33 3.19 -14.96
C LEU A 376 -14.36 4.40 -15.91
N ASN A 377 -14.59 4.19 -17.20
CA ASN A 377 -14.45 5.21 -18.26
C ASN A 377 -13.10 5.95 -18.17
N ARG A 378 -12.00 5.19 -18.02
CA ARG A 378 -10.63 5.71 -17.89
C ARG A 378 -9.64 4.85 -18.68
N THR A 379 -8.50 5.40 -19.03
CA THR A 379 -7.39 4.61 -19.55
C THR A 379 -6.83 3.72 -18.45
N VAL A 380 -6.80 2.41 -18.68
CA VAL A 380 -6.35 1.41 -17.70
C VAL A 380 -5.20 0.57 -18.30
N ARG A 381 -4.22 0.23 -17.48
CA ARG A 381 -3.22 -0.79 -17.76
C ARG A 381 -2.95 -1.65 -16.53
N VAL A 382 -2.39 -2.84 -16.74
CA VAL A 382 -1.82 -3.63 -15.66
C VAL A 382 -0.41 -3.12 -15.32
N GLY A 383 -0.15 -2.94 -14.03
CA GLY A 383 1.15 -2.55 -13.49
C GLY A 383 1.91 -3.76 -12.99
N PHE A 384 3.16 -3.89 -13.42
CA PHE A 384 4.06 -4.94 -12.98
C PHE A 384 5.10 -4.40 -12.01
N SER A 385 5.67 -5.29 -11.19
CA SER A 385 6.75 -4.91 -10.29
C SER A 385 7.96 -4.43 -11.10
N THR A 386 8.49 -3.27 -10.72
CA THR A 386 9.77 -2.81 -11.28
C THR A 386 10.84 -3.86 -11.02
N ALA A 387 11.61 -4.18 -12.05
CA ALA A 387 12.74 -5.07 -11.92
C ALA A 387 13.79 -4.45 -10.99
N LEU A 388 13.95 -5.04 -9.79
CA LEU A 388 15.09 -4.80 -8.90
C LEU A 388 16.16 -5.84 -9.21
N ASN A 389 17.42 -5.46 -9.05
CA ASN A 389 18.52 -6.41 -9.22
C ASN A 389 18.32 -7.63 -8.28
N GLY A 390 18.54 -8.83 -8.78
CA GLY A 390 18.36 -10.06 -8.01
C GLY A 390 16.93 -10.63 -7.94
N MET A 391 15.92 -9.91 -8.45
CA MET A 391 14.58 -10.48 -8.57
C MET A 391 14.50 -11.52 -9.68
N SER A 392 13.87 -12.67 -9.38
CA SER A 392 13.50 -13.66 -10.40
C SER A 392 12.37 -13.12 -11.29
N GLU A 393 12.22 -13.71 -12.47
CA GLU A 393 11.13 -13.34 -13.38
C GLU A 393 9.76 -13.54 -12.74
N HIS A 394 9.57 -14.60 -11.98
CA HIS A 394 8.35 -14.88 -11.22
C HIS A 394 7.99 -13.78 -10.23
N GLN A 395 8.95 -13.03 -9.69
CA GLN A 395 8.70 -11.94 -8.73
C GLN A 395 8.35 -10.62 -9.41
N ARG A 396 8.44 -10.52 -10.74
CA ARG A 396 8.20 -9.28 -11.48
C ARG A 396 6.74 -9.05 -11.86
N HIS A 397 5.83 -9.96 -11.56
CA HIS A 397 4.42 -9.79 -11.92
C HIS A 397 3.65 -8.90 -10.93
N ALA A 398 2.43 -8.51 -11.30
CA ALA A 398 1.57 -7.59 -10.55
C ALA A 398 1.33 -8.01 -9.09
N GLY A 399 1.31 -9.31 -8.77
CA GLY A 399 1.10 -9.83 -7.42
C GLY A 399 2.25 -9.58 -6.44
N PHE A 400 3.38 -8.96 -6.86
CA PHE A 400 4.51 -8.62 -5.99
C PHE A 400 4.84 -7.12 -5.99
N THR A 401 4.01 -6.30 -6.63
CA THR A 401 4.21 -4.84 -6.65
C THR A 401 4.18 -4.21 -5.25
N VAL A 402 3.31 -4.70 -4.38
CA VAL A 402 3.24 -4.26 -2.97
C VAL A 402 4.55 -4.54 -2.26
N LEU A 403 5.04 -5.77 -2.35
CA LEU A 403 6.25 -6.19 -1.65
C LEU A 403 7.51 -5.45 -2.14
N SER A 404 7.70 -5.37 -3.46
CA SER A 404 8.83 -4.62 -4.04
C SER A 404 8.72 -3.13 -3.79
N GLY A 405 7.52 -2.57 -3.79
CA GLY A 405 7.28 -1.18 -3.43
C GLY A 405 7.52 -0.89 -1.95
N ALA A 406 7.17 -1.82 -1.05
CA ALA A 406 7.50 -1.71 0.37
C ALA A 406 9.01 -1.76 0.61
N LEU A 407 9.75 -2.57 -0.14
CA LEU A 407 11.21 -2.60 -0.09
C LEU A 407 11.83 -1.30 -0.61
N LEU A 408 11.30 -0.73 -1.71
CA LEU A 408 11.68 0.60 -2.19
C LEU A 408 11.38 1.70 -1.16
N HIS A 409 10.24 1.59 -0.46
CA HIS A 409 9.89 2.50 0.62
C HIS A 409 10.85 2.36 1.82
N ALA A 410 11.26 1.15 2.18
CA ALA A 410 12.27 0.90 3.20
C ALA A 410 13.62 1.54 2.85
N ALA A 411 14.03 1.46 1.58
CA ALA A 411 15.28 2.04 1.09
C ALA A 411 15.25 3.58 1.06
N ARG A 412 14.09 4.14 0.74
CA ARG A 412 13.83 5.58 0.74
C ARG A 412 12.43 5.82 1.31
N PRO A 413 12.30 5.88 2.64
CA PRO A 413 11.08 6.34 3.26
C PRO A 413 10.73 7.73 2.76
N ASP A 414 9.44 8.04 2.71
CA ASP A 414 9.03 9.37 2.27
C ASP A 414 9.72 10.41 3.13
N PRO A 415 10.31 11.42 2.50
CA PRO A 415 11.02 12.42 3.26
C PRO A 415 10.01 13.21 4.10
N HIS A 416 10.10 13.07 5.39
CA HIS A 416 9.43 13.96 6.34
C HIS A 416 10.16 15.31 6.46
N TYR A 417 11.24 15.53 5.71
CA TYR A 417 12.04 16.76 5.77
C TYR A 417 11.37 17.99 5.16
N ALA A 418 10.20 17.82 4.55
CA ALA A 418 9.36 18.98 4.24
C ALA A 418 8.67 19.51 5.49
N LEU A 419 8.66 18.74 6.60
CA LEU A 419 8.24 19.24 7.90
C LEU A 419 9.45 19.78 8.65
N PRO A 420 9.30 20.96 9.25
CA PRO A 420 10.31 21.54 10.10
C PRO A 420 10.67 20.62 11.28
N GLU A 421 11.90 20.71 11.75
CA GLU A 421 12.43 19.87 12.83
C GLU A 421 11.54 19.91 14.09
N LYS A 422 10.99 21.08 14.43
CA LYS A 422 10.06 21.22 15.56
C LYS A 422 8.72 20.52 15.35
N ALA A 423 8.17 20.55 14.13
CA ALA A 423 6.95 19.81 13.79
C ALA A 423 7.21 18.32 13.86
N TRP A 424 8.39 17.90 13.38
CA TRP A 424 8.84 16.52 13.47
C TRP A 424 9.06 16.08 14.91
N ASN A 425 9.70 16.91 15.75
CA ASN A 425 9.94 16.61 17.15
C ASN A 425 8.64 16.57 17.96
N ALA A 426 7.68 17.46 17.70
CA ALA A 426 6.35 17.40 18.32
C ALA A 426 5.58 16.13 17.91
N LEU A 427 5.67 15.74 16.65
CA LEU A 427 5.15 14.46 16.17
C LEU A 427 5.94 13.28 16.77
N ALA A 428 7.25 13.38 16.90
CA ALA A 428 8.13 12.36 17.49
C ALA A 428 7.91 12.24 19.02
N GLU A 429 7.68 13.32 19.75
CA GLU A 429 7.35 13.30 21.18
C GLU A 429 5.98 12.67 21.44
N ALA A 430 4.98 12.98 20.62
CA ALA A 430 3.71 12.27 20.62
C ALA A 430 3.92 10.77 20.28
N ARG A 431 4.87 10.46 19.39
CA ARG A 431 5.32 9.11 19.04
C ARG A 431 6.01 8.38 20.20
N MET A 432 6.98 9.03 20.89
CA MET A 432 7.70 8.40 22.02
C MET A 432 6.78 8.08 23.20
N GLY A 433 5.80 8.92 23.47
CA GLY A 433 4.76 8.63 24.45
C GLY A 433 3.96 7.37 24.09
N TYR A 434 3.78 7.10 22.83
CA TYR A 434 3.06 5.91 22.33
C TYR A 434 3.96 4.66 22.30
N ALA A 435 5.20 4.75 21.84
CA ALA A 435 6.14 3.62 21.86
C ALA A 435 6.45 3.13 23.28
N ARG A 436 6.61 4.06 24.25
CA ARG A 436 6.72 3.70 25.66
C ARG A 436 5.45 3.04 26.21
N ARG A 437 4.25 3.43 25.74
CA ARG A 437 2.98 2.79 26.13
C ARG A 437 2.81 1.43 25.45
N LEU A 438 3.19 1.31 24.17
CA LEU A 438 3.15 0.05 23.44
C LEU A 438 4.18 -0.96 23.98
N GLY A 439 5.41 -0.52 24.24
CA GLY A 439 6.46 -1.35 24.83
C GLY A 439 6.09 -1.83 26.24
N ARG A 440 5.47 -0.97 27.07
CA ARG A 440 4.98 -1.34 28.39
C ARG A 440 3.80 -2.30 28.30
N TRP A 441 2.87 -2.06 27.41
CA TRP A 441 1.71 -2.93 27.17
C TRP A 441 2.11 -4.29 26.58
N LEU A 442 3.10 -4.35 25.68
CA LEU A 442 3.67 -5.61 25.20
C LEU A 442 4.40 -6.37 26.31
N ALA A 443 5.08 -5.67 27.22
CA ALA A 443 5.73 -6.28 28.39
C ALA A 443 4.74 -6.75 29.47
N GLU A 444 3.53 -6.16 29.52
CA GLU A 444 2.45 -6.57 30.44
C GLU A 444 1.55 -7.66 29.84
N ALA A 445 1.60 -7.88 28.51
CA ALA A 445 0.79 -8.86 27.79
C ALA A 445 1.56 -10.16 27.43
N LEU A 446 2.85 -10.21 27.73
CA LEU A 446 3.74 -11.38 27.67
C LEU A 446 3.99 -11.93 29.08
#